data_9bf673e5ff019601879466ccbf09185c
#
_entry.id   9bf673e5ff019601879466ccbf09185c
#
_cell.length_a   1.000
_cell.length_b   1.000
_cell.length_c   1.000
_cell.angle_alpha   90.00
_cell.angle_beta   90.00
_cell.angle_gamma   90.00
#
_symmetry.space_group_name_H-M   'P 1'
#
loop_
_entity.id
_entity.type
_entity.pdbx_description
1 polymer ?
#
loop_
_entity_poly.entity_id
_entity_poly.type
_entity_poly.pdbx_seq_one_letter_code
_entity_poly.pdbx_strand_id
1 'polypeptide(L)'
;MKILDMCCGSKMFWYEKHEPHTVYMDIRKATYTVKDRGKVRKIEVNPDIQADWKNIPFDDDTFDLIVFDPPHLMHAGKRSWLAKKYGVLDDSEGLLDIKLGFREAMRVLKPTGTLLFKWNQDQIPFRLVLATIAVDGYKPILGDKRSKTRWSVFIKS
;
A
#
# COMPACT_ATOMS: atom_id res chain seq x y z
N MET A 1 -1.25 -7.30 19.50
CA MET A 1 -1.08 -7.33 18.02
C MET A 1 -0.55 -5.98 17.61
N LYS A 2 0.46 -5.92 16.74
CA LYS A 2 1.03 -4.67 16.22
C LYS A 2 0.85 -4.65 14.70
N ILE A 3 0.25 -3.61 14.17
CA ILE A 3 -0.14 -3.50 12.76
C ILE A 3 0.64 -2.35 12.10
N LEU A 4 1.08 -2.53 10.87
CA LEU A 4 1.62 -1.46 10.02
C LEU A 4 0.72 -1.30 8.79
N ASP A 5 0.19 -0.09 8.58
CA ASP A 5 -0.29 0.35 7.27
C ASP A 5 0.85 1.11 6.59
N MET A 6 1.53 0.46 5.64
CA MET A 6 2.78 0.97 5.09
C MET A 6 2.62 2.01 3.98
N CYS A 7 1.39 2.33 3.59
CA CYS A 7 1.06 3.40 2.63
C CYS A 7 -0.38 3.90 2.85
N CYS A 8 -0.60 4.45 4.04
CA CYS A 8 -1.94 4.67 4.59
C CYS A 8 -2.81 5.68 3.83
N GLY A 9 -2.22 6.56 3.01
CA GLY A 9 -2.94 7.63 2.34
C GLY A 9 -3.80 8.42 3.31
N SER A 10 -5.08 8.60 2.99
CA SER A 10 -6.07 9.23 3.86
C SER A 10 -6.80 8.24 4.78
N LYS A 11 -6.22 7.08 5.04
CA LYS A 11 -6.74 6.02 5.93
C LYS A 11 -8.16 5.55 5.53
N MET A 12 -8.43 5.45 4.24
CA MET A 12 -9.77 5.11 3.73
C MET A 12 -10.19 3.68 3.99
N PHE A 13 -9.25 2.81 4.24
CA PHE A 13 -9.48 1.42 4.58
C PHE A 13 -10.06 1.20 5.95
N TRP A 14 -9.77 2.11 6.86
CA TRP A 14 -9.98 1.94 8.28
C TRP A 14 -11.36 2.43 8.68
N TYR A 15 -12.12 1.59 9.35
CA TYR A 15 -13.36 1.98 10.00
C TYR A 15 -13.07 3.01 11.11
N GLU A 16 -12.01 2.75 11.92
CA GLU A 16 -11.47 3.68 12.90
C GLU A 16 -10.10 4.19 12.41
N LYS A 17 -10.02 5.47 12.08
CA LYS A 17 -8.80 6.09 11.53
C LYS A 17 -7.67 6.28 12.53
N HIS A 18 -7.94 6.04 13.79
CA HIS A 18 -6.99 6.10 14.91
C HIS A 18 -6.96 4.76 15.65
N GLU A 19 -6.99 3.66 14.90
CA GLU A 19 -6.93 2.31 15.47
C GLU A 19 -5.66 2.15 16.32
N PRO A 20 -5.76 1.86 17.63
CA PRO A 20 -4.66 2.02 18.58
C PRO A 20 -3.50 1.02 18.41
N HIS A 21 -3.71 -0.08 17.70
CA HIS A 21 -2.68 -1.09 17.43
C HIS A 21 -1.92 -0.82 16.12
N THR A 22 -2.32 0.22 15.35
CA THR A 22 -1.82 0.48 14.01
C THR A 22 -0.89 1.67 13.98
N VAL A 23 0.28 1.47 13.37
CA VAL A 23 1.18 2.53 12.92
C VAL A 23 0.84 2.85 11.48
N TYR A 24 0.52 4.09 11.19
CA TYR A 24 0.22 4.58 9.85
C TYR A 24 1.46 5.22 9.23
N MET A 25 1.91 4.71 8.10
CA MET A 25 3.07 5.20 7.38
C MET A 25 2.67 5.62 5.95
N ASP A 26 3.24 6.70 5.46
CA ASP A 26 3.14 7.14 4.06
C ASP A 26 4.37 7.99 3.73
N ILE A 27 4.81 8.00 2.48
CA ILE A 27 5.89 8.86 2.02
C ILE A 27 5.44 10.34 1.98
N ARG A 28 4.14 10.58 1.88
CA ARG A 28 3.54 11.91 1.81
C ARG A 28 3.03 12.34 3.18
N LYS A 29 3.15 13.63 3.44
CA LYS A 29 2.43 14.32 4.52
C LYS A 29 1.89 15.62 3.94
N ALA A 30 0.60 15.66 3.62
CA ALA A 30 0.01 16.78 2.88
C ALA A 30 -1.50 16.86 3.03
N THR A 31 -2.02 18.07 2.87
CA THR A 31 -3.46 18.33 2.77
C THR A 31 -3.76 18.91 1.39
N TYR A 32 -4.72 18.32 0.70
CA TYR A 32 -5.16 18.75 -0.61
C TYR A 32 -6.62 19.20 -0.54
N THR A 33 -6.93 20.32 -1.20
CA THR A 33 -8.30 20.75 -1.46
C THR A 33 -8.60 20.50 -2.92
N VAL A 34 -9.63 19.72 -3.21
CA VAL A 34 -10.01 19.34 -4.57
C VAL A 34 -11.48 19.65 -4.82
N LYS A 35 -11.81 20.09 -6.03
CA LYS A 35 -13.19 20.20 -6.49
C LYS A 35 -13.57 18.90 -7.20
N ASP A 36 -14.61 18.24 -6.71
CA ASP A 36 -15.17 17.02 -7.30
C ASP A 36 -16.68 17.16 -7.45
N ARG A 37 -17.17 17.11 -8.69
CA ARG A 37 -18.61 17.25 -9.01
C ARG A 37 -19.28 18.45 -8.33
N GLY A 38 -18.63 19.61 -8.37
CA GLY A 38 -19.13 20.85 -7.77
C GLY A 38 -19.00 20.96 -6.26
N LYS A 39 -18.45 19.94 -5.59
CA LYS A 39 -18.19 19.96 -4.15
C LYS A 39 -16.70 20.12 -3.86
N VAL A 40 -16.37 20.91 -2.86
CA VAL A 40 -15.02 21.03 -2.35
C VAL A 40 -14.78 19.90 -1.35
N ARG A 41 -13.73 19.10 -1.60
CA ARG A 41 -13.33 18.00 -0.71
C ARG A 41 -11.92 18.24 -0.20
N LYS A 42 -11.70 17.98 1.07
CA LYS A 42 -10.38 17.97 1.70
C LYS A 42 -9.88 16.52 1.72
N ILE A 43 -8.67 16.31 1.23
CA ILE A 43 -7.94 15.04 1.35
C ILE A 43 -6.75 15.30 2.24
N GLU A 44 -6.68 14.62 3.35
CA GLU A 44 -5.59 14.74 4.31
C GLU A 44 -4.82 13.42 4.37
N VAL A 45 -3.52 13.50 4.08
CA VAL A 45 -2.56 12.41 4.29
C VAL A 45 -1.70 12.84 5.47
N ASN A 46 -1.97 12.27 6.63
CA ASN A 46 -1.28 12.57 7.88
C ASN A 46 -0.87 11.26 8.57
N PRO A 47 0.24 10.65 8.13
CA PRO A 47 0.77 9.45 8.75
C PRO A 47 1.39 9.75 10.11
N ASP A 48 1.50 8.71 10.95
CA ASP A 48 2.28 8.77 12.20
C ASP A 48 3.78 8.85 11.89
N ILE A 49 4.19 8.15 10.82
CA ILE A 49 5.58 8.14 10.34
C ILE A 49 5.61 8.45 8.84
N GLN A 50 6.38 9.47 8.48
CA GLN A 50 6.63 9.80 7.09
C GLN A 50 7.88 9.05 6.62
N ALA A 51 7.70 8.00 5.80
CA ALA A 51 8.78 7.18 5.26
C ALA A 51 8.39 6.51 3.95
N ASP A 52 9.40 6.06 3.21
CA ASP A 52 9.25 5.28 2.00
C ASP A 52 9.06 3.79 2.35
N TRP A 53 8.06 3.13 1.75
CA TRP A 53 7.84 1.70 1.93
C TRP A 53 9.01 0.82 1.47
N LYS A 54 9.90 1.35 0.63
CA LYS A 54 11.12 0.67 0.17
C LYS A 54 12.24 0.68 1.21
N ASN A 55 12.06 1.43 2.29
CA ASN A 55 13.00 1.53 3.40
C ASN A 55 12.22 1.83 4.70
N ILE A 56 11.59 0.80 5.24
CA ILE A 56 10.72 0.90 6.41
C ILE A 56 11.58 1.09 7.68
N PRO A 57 11.39 2.18 8.46
CA PRO A 57 12.25 2.52 9.60
C PRO A 57 11.89 1.73 10.87
N PHE A 58 11.78 0.42 10.74
CA PHE A 58 11.54 -0.51 11.85
C PHE A 58 12.46 -1.72 11.73
N ASP A 59 12.72 -2.32 12.88
CA ASP A 59 13.50 -3.56 12.97
C ASP A 59 12.77 -4.74 12.32
N ASP A 60 13.52 -5.78 11.98
CA ASP A 60 12.98 -7.04 11.51
C ASP A 60 11.95 -7.60 12.51
N ASP A 61 11.01 -8.37 12.05
CA ASP A 61 10.06 -9.12 12.89
C ASP A 61 9.28 -8.27 13.91
N THR A 62 8.91 -7.05 13.51
CA THR A 62 8.25 -6.07 14.40
C THR A 62 6.73 -6.20 14.42
N PHE A 63 6.09 -6.51 13.28
CA PHE A 63 4.64 -6.44 13.10
C PHE A 63 3.99 -7.80 12.95
N ASP A 64 2.79 -7.95 13.49
CA ASP A 64 1.97 -9.16 13.37
C ASP A 64 1.14 -9.15 12.09
N LEU A 65 0.72 -7.94 11.65
CA LEU A 65 -0.05 -7.71 10.43
C LEU A 65 0.51 -6.50 9.69
N ILE A 66 0.64 -6.62 8.38
CA ILE A 66 0.95 -5.49 7.48
C ILE A 66 -0.17 -5.32 6.47
N VAL A 67 -0.58 -4.08 6.25
CA VAL A 67 -1.46 -3.66 5.16
C VAL A 67 -0.63 -2.97 4.10
N PHE A 68 -0.66 -3.46 2.88
CA PHE A 68 0.02 -2.88 1.74
C PHE A 68 -0.96 -2.60 0.61
N ASP A 69 -1.38 -1.33 0.49
CA ASP A 69 -2.24 -0.80 -0.59
C ASP A 69 -1.49 0.28 -1.36
N PRO A 70 -0.45 -0.10 -2.14
CA PRO A 70 0.36 0.87 -2.85
C PRO A 70 -0.45 1.61 -3.92
N PRO A 71 0.02 2.79 -4.37
CA PRO A 71 -0.48 3.41 -5.58
C PRO A 71 -0.43 2.41 -6.74
N HIS A 72 -1.48 2.39 -7.53
CA HIS A 72 -1.59 1.52 -8.71
C HIS A 72 -1.71 2.33 -10.01
N LEU A 73 -1.69 3.66 -9.91
CA LEU A 73 -1.75 4.57 -11.04
C LEU A 73 -0.34 4.88 -11.51
N MET A 74 -0.04 4.58 -12.78
CA MET A 74 1.19 4.99 -13.46
C MET A 74 0.98 6.32 -14.18
N HIS A 75 -0.18 6.49 -14.80
CA HIS A 75 -0.53 7.68 -15.58
C HIS A 75 -1.68 8.42 -14.91
N ALA A 76 -1.36 9.43 -14.14
CA ALA A 76 -2.35 10.36 -13.62
C ALA A 76 -1.82 11.79 -13.75
N GLY A 77 -2.60 12.67 -14.38
CA GLY A 77 -2.21 14.07 -14.53
C GLY A 77 -1.88 14.70 -13.18
N LYS A 78 -0.86 15.57 -13.13
CA LYS A 78 -0.37 16.23 -11.90
C LYS A 78 -1.47 16.94 -11.08
N ARG A 79 -2.59 17.33 -11.73
CA ARG A 79 -3.76 17.95 -11.09
C ARG A 79 -4.88 16.96 -10.79
N SER A 80 -4.70 15.67 -11.13
CA SER A 80 -5.72 14.65 -10.90
C SER A 80 -6.00 14.47 -9.42
N TRP A 81 -7.26 14.50 -9.04
CA TRP A 81 -7.67 14.21 -7.67
C TRP A 81 -7.35 12.75 -7.28
N LEU A 82 -7.38 11.83 -8.25
CA LEU A 82 -6.98 10.44 -8.04
C LEU A 82 -5.50 10.33 -7.67
N ALA A 83 -4.61 11.08 -8.36
CA ALA A 83 -3.19 11.13 -8.03
C ALA A 83 -2.96 11.68 -6.61
N LYS A 84 -3.70 12.73 -6.21
CA LYS A 84 -3.62 13.30 -4.86
C LYS A 84 -4.14 12.33 -3.80
N LYS A 85 -5.17 11.57 -4.11
CA LYS A 85 -5.79 10.62 -3.19
C LYS A 85 -4.96 9.35 -3.02
N TYR A 86 -4.52 8.74 -4.11
CA TYR A 86 -3.89 7.41 -4.10
C TYR A 86 -2.37 7.44 -4.27
N GLY A 87 -1.80 8.56 -4.77
CA GLY A 87 -0.42 8.60 -5.23
C GLY A 87 -0.28 8.05 -6.66
N VAL A 88 0.94 8.06 -7.16
CA VAL A 88 1.32 7.57 -8.50
C VAL A 88 2.58 6.75 -8.37
N LEU A 89 2.64 5.59 -9.03
CA LEU A 89 3.86 4.83 -9.22
C LEU A 89 4.72 5.47 -10.33
N ASP A 90 6.03 5.28 -10.25
CA ASP A 90 6.92 5.63 -11.35
C ASP A 90 6.68 4.72 -12.57
N ASP A 91 6.58 5.30 -13.76
CA ASP A 91 6.31 4.55 -14.99
C ASP A 91 7.41 3.55 -15.36
N SER A 92 8.65 3.85 -14.99
CA SER A 92 9.83 3.04 -15.35
C SER A 92 10.14 1.97 -14.31
N GLU A 93 9.81 2.19 -13.03
CA GLU A 93 10.25 1.35 -11.92
C GLU A 93 9.11 0.78 -11.06
N GLY A 94 7.86 1.06 -11.39
CA GLY A 94 6.70 0.73 -10.55
C GLY A 94 6.63 -0.73 -10.08
N LEU A 95 6.93 -1.71 -10.95
CA LEU A 95 6.99 -3.13 -10.55
C LEU A 95 8.20 -3.44 -9.65
N LEU A 96 9.34 -2.78 -9.87
CA LEU A 96 10.50 -2.90 -9.01
C LEU A 96 10.21 -2.31 -7.62
N ASP A 97 9.55 -1.16 -7.57
CA ASP A 97 9.14 -0.52 -6.32
C ASP A 97 8.20 -1.43 -5.50
N ILE A 98 7.23 -2.08 -6.16
CA ILE A 98 6.36 -3.07 -5.52
C ILE A 98 7.17 -4.26 -4.97
N LYS A 99 8.14 -4.77 -5.74
CA LYS A 99 9.02 -5.85 -5.29
C LYS A 99 9.82 -5.47 -4.06
N LEU A 100 10.42 -4.28 -4.06
CA LEU A 100 11.17 -3.75 -2.91
C LEU A 100 10.25 -3.56 -1.69
N GLY A 101 9.03 -3.03 -1.90
CA GLY A 101 8.03 -2.91 -0.85
C GLY A 101 7.64 -4.26 -0.24
N PHE A 102 7.48 -5.30 -1.06
CA PHE A 102 7.24 -6.66 -0.56
C PHE A 102 8.40 -7.19 0.29
N ARG A 103 9.65 -6.97 -0.14
CA ARG A 103 10.83 -7.38 0.65
C ARG A 103 10.86 -6.71 2.01
N GLU A 104 10.63 -5.40 2.05
CA GLU A 104 10.58 -4.64 3.30
C GLU A 104 9.39 -5.07 4.17
N ALA A 105 8.21 -5.25 3.59
CA ALA A 105 7.05 -5.78 4.31
C ALA A 105 7.38 -7.13 4.96
N MET A 106 7.96 -8.06 4.20
CA MET A 106 8.33 -9.37 4.72
C MET A 106 9.48 -9.30 5.73
N ARG A 107 10.40 -8.34 5.61
CA ARG A 107 11.46 -8.13 6.60
C ARG A 107 10.90 -7.74 7.95
N VAL A 108 10.03 -6.74 8.00
CA VAL A 108 9.48 -6.21 9.27
C VAL A 108 8.29 -7.01 9.80
N LEU A 109 7.74 -7.94 9.02
CA LEU A 109 6.69 -8.86 9.45
C LEU A 109 7.29 -9.97 10.28
N LYS A 110 6.68 -10.31 11.40
CA LYS A 110 7.09 -11.44 12.26
C LYS A 110 6.94 -12.78 11.52
N PRO A 111 7.70 -13.82 11.90
CA PRO A 111 7.39 -15.20 11.50
C PRO A 111 5.92 -15.53 11.78
N THR A 112 5.24 -16.19 10.85
CA THR A 112 3.80 -16.46 10.88
C THR A 112 2.88 -15.23 10.80
N GLY A 113 3.45 -14.03 10.70
CA GLY A 113 2.70 -12.79 10.50
C GLY A 113 2.01 -12.75 9.14
N THR A 114 1.02 -11.89 9.01
CA THR A 114 0.14 -11.78 7.86
C THR A 114 0.37 -10.47 7.11
N LEU A 115 0.57 -10.55 5.79
CA LEU A 115 0.54 -9.41 4.88
C LEU A 115 -0.76 -9.42 4.09
N LEU A 116 -1.53 -8.35 4.21
CA LEU A 116 -2.72 -8.07 3.40
C LEU A 116 -2.33 -7.10 2.27
N PHE A 117 -2.35 -7.60 1.05
CA PHE A 117 -2.01 -6.84 -0.14
C PHE A 117 -3.24 -6.51 -0.96
N LYS A 118 -3.39 -5.26 -1.35
CA LYS A 118 -4.47 -4.81 -2.26
C LYS A 118 -3.88 -4.23 -3.52
N TRP A 119 -4.45 -4.59 -4.66
CA TRP A 119 -4.03 -4.11 -5.96
C TRP A 119 -5.23 -3.85 -6.87
N ASN A 120 -5.26 -2.70 -7.51
CA ASN A 120 -6.18 -2.44 -8.63
C ASN A 120 -5.43 -2.67 -9.94
N GLN A 121 -5.99 -3.53 -10.82
CA GLN A 121 -5.31 -3.99 -12.03
C GLN A 121 -5.68 -3.21 -13.30
N ASP A 122 -6.25 -2.02 -13.19
CA ASP A 122 -6.68 -1.25 -14.35
C ASP A 122 -5.51 -0.83 -15.26
N GLN A 123 -4.34 -0.48 -14.69
CA GLN A 123 -3.17 -0.07 -15.46
C GLN A 123 -2.08 -1.14 -15.52
N ILE A 124 -1.85 -1.86 -14.42
CA ILE A 124 -0.90 -2.98 -14.38
C ILE A 124 -1.65 -4.26 -14.05
N PRO A 125 -1.65 -5.26 -14.93
CA PRO A 125 -2.29 -6.54 -14.65
C PRO A 125 -1.74 -7.21 -13.38
N PHE A 126 -2.61 -7.69 -12.50
CA PHE A 126 -2.21 -8.33 -11.24
C PHE A 126 -1.28 -9.54 -11.43
N ARG A 127 -1.41 -10.27 -12.54
CA ARG A 127 -0.52 -11.38 -12.89
C ARG A 127 0.96 -10.95 -13.02
N LEU A 128 1.22 -9.73 -13.49
CA LEU A 128 2.58 -9.20 -13.60
C LEU A 128 3.15 -8.87 -12.22
N VAL A 129 2.33 -8.28 -11.34
CA VAL A 129 2.72 -8.04 -9.94
C VAL A 129 3.07 -9.36 -9.26
N LEU A 130 2.19 -10.39 -9.37
CA LEU A 130 2.46 -11.71 -8.80
C LEU A 130 3.72 -12.35 -9.36
N ALA A 131 3.96 -12.27 -10.67
CA ALA A 131 5.17 -12.80 -11.28
C ALA A 131 6.43 -12.11 -10.76
N THR A 132 6.37 -10.80 -10.54
CA THR A 132 7.50 -10.00 -10.03
C THR A 132 7.88 -10.39 -8.60
N ILE A 133 6.90 -10.55 -7.71
CA ILE A 133 7.16 -10.92 -6.31
C ILE A 133 7.44 -12.41 -6.13
N ALA A 134 6.95 -13.26 -7.04
CA ALA A 134 7.21 -14.70 -7.02
C ALA A 134 8.69 -15.06 -7.26
N VAL A 135 9.47 -14.15 -7.87
CA VAL A 135 10.93 -14.30 -8.02
C VAL A 135 11.62 -14.43 -6.67
N ASP A 136 11.09 -13.76 -5.63
CA ASP A 136 11.59 -13.83 -4.26
C ASP A 136 10.86 -14.93 -3.42
N GLY A 137 10.07 -15.78 -4.08
CA GLY A 137 9.35 -16.87 -3.43
C GLY A 137 7.98 -16.51 -2.82
N TYR A 138 7.56 -15.24 -2.88
CA TYR A 138 6.29 -14.81 -2.27
C TYR A 138 5.09 -15.27 -3.10
N LYS A 139 4.18 -15.99 -2.46
CA LYS A 139 2.95 -16.49 -3.08
C LYS A 139 1.75 -16.21 -2.18
N PRO A 140 0.62 -15.71 -2.74
CA PRO A 140 -0.59 -15.53 -1.95
C PRO A 140 -1.17 -16.89 -1.55
N ILE A 141 -1.64 -16.99 -0.31
CA ILE A 141 -2.34 -18.19 0.18
C ILE A 141 -3.85 -18.13 -0.09
N LEU A 142 -4.43 -16.93 -0.11
CA LEU A 142 -5.83 -16.69 -0.44
C LEU A 142 -6.03 -15.27 -1.02
N GLY A 143 -7.18 -15.04 -1.63
CA GLY A 143 -7.53 -13.71 -2.17
C GLY A 143 -8.71 -13.75 -3.14
N ASP A 144 -9.19 -12.57 -3.51
CA ASP A 144 -10.19 -12.41 -4.55
C ASP A 144 -9.56 -12.60 -5.94
N LYS A 145 -10.15 -13.48 -6.74
CA LYS A 145 -9.63 -13.83 -8.08
C LYS A 145 -10.38 -13.18 -9.24
N ARG A 146 -11.46 -12.44 -8.99
CA ARG A 146 -12.38 -12.01 -10.05
C ARG A 146 -12.54 -10.50 -10.22
N SER A 147 -12.39 -9.71 -9.16
CA SER A 147 -12.60 -8.26 -9.22
C SER A 147 -11.42 -7.51 -9.84
N LYS A 148 -11.66 -6.28 -10.29
CA LYS A 148 -10.61 -5.35 -10.74
C LYS A 148 -9.67 -4.96 -9.60
N THR A 149 -10.22 -4.76 -8.40
CA THR A 149 -9.45 -4.57 -7.18
C THR A 149 -9.35 -5.91 -6.48
N ARG A 150 -8.13 -6.38 -6.32
CA ARG A 150 -7.84 -7.69 -5.76
C ARG A 150 -7.23 -7.56 -4.37
N TRP A 151 -7.73 -8.37 -3.47
CA TRP A 151 -7.17 -8.59 -2.15
C TRP A 151 -6.46 -9.92 -2.11
N SER A 152 -5.27 -9.93 -1.55
CA SER A 152 -4.48 -11.16 -1.41
C SER A 152 -3.79 -11.19 -0.07
N VAL A 153 -3.72 -12.36 0.52
CA VAL A 153 -3.10 -12.61 1.82
C VAL A 153 -1.85 -13.46 1.62
N PHE A 154 -0.78 -13.03 2.25
CA PHE A 154 0.51 -13.73 2.32
C PHE A 154 0.85 -13.97 3.79
N ILE A 155 1.59 -15.04 4.06
CA ILE A 155 2.14 -15.34 5.38
C ILE A 155 3.65 -15.43 5.25
N LYS A 156 4.36 -14.85 6.21
CA LYS A 156 5.80 -15.04 6.35
C LYS A 156 6.04 -16.45 6.91
N SER A 157 6.66 -17.29 6.12
CA SER A 157 7.09 -18.66 6.50
C SER A 157 8.53 -18.63 6.99
#